data_dd90b41348b511677d5d9239d841d898
#
_entry.id   dd90b41348b511677d5d9239d841d898
#
_cell.length_a   1.000
_cell.length_b   1.000
_cell.length_c   1.000
_cell.angle_alpha   90.00
_cell.angle_beta   90.00
_cell.angle_gamma   90.00
#
_symmetry.space_group_name_H-M   'P 1'
#
loop_
_entity.id
_entity.type
_entity.pdbx_description
1 polymer ?
#
loop_
_entity_poly.entity_id
_entity_poly.type
_entity_poly.pdbx_seq_one_letter_code
_entity_poly.pdbx_strand_id
1 'polypeptide(L)'
;DFVMKVLVEGLGAKHVVSGYDFVFGHKRAGNCELLLHKGQEEGFDFTCVSAVDDGQTVYSSTGIRECLKAGDPRAAALLLGREFEIDGRVERGDARGRTIGFPTANLHLGEYLRPAHGVYAIRAGIDEAGATRWYDGVANYGSRPTFDKKDTIFEAHLFDFDDDLYGQHLRIALVDFLRPEK
;
A
#
# COMPACT_ATOMS: atom_id res chain seq x y z
N ASP A 1 -28.80 -12.45 7.73
CA ASP A 1 -28.19 -12.17 9.04
C ASP A 1 -27.28 -10.92 9.04
N PHE A 2 -26.38 -10.72 8.06
CA PHE A 2 -25.50 -9.54 8.03
C PHE A 2 -26.30 -8.22 7.94
N VAL A 3 -27.23 -8.13 7.01
CA VAL A 3 -28.02 -6.90 6.82
C VAL A 3 -28.82 -6.58 8.09
N MET A 4 -29.55 -7.55 8.62
CA MET A 4 -30.39 -7.33 9.80
C MET A 4 -29.58 -7.06 11.07
N LYS A 5 -28.67 -7.99 11.40
CA LYS A 5 -27.95 -7.92 12.69
C LYS A 5 -26.89 -6.84 12.74
N VAL A 6 -26.22 -6.55 11.61
CA VAL A 6 -25.12 -5.56 11.58
C VAL A 6 -25.63 -4.20 11.13
N LEU A 7 -26.26 -4.12 9.95
CA LEU A 7 -26.61 -2.82 9.36
C LEU A 7 -27.83 -2.19 10.05
N VAL A 8 -28.90 -2.98 10.25
CA VAL A 8 -30.17 -2.46 10.81
C VAL A 8 -30.12 -2.39 12.33
N GLU A 9 -29.98 -3.53 13.01
CA GLU A 9 -30.04 -3.62 14.46
C GLU A 9 -28.79 -3.08 15.16
N GLY A 10 -27.59 -3.41 14.61
CA GLY A 10 -26.32 -3.05 15.22
C GLY A 10 -25.92 -1.60 14.99
N LEU A 11 -26.01 -1.11 13.75
CA LEU A 11 -25.58 0.22 13.36
C LEU A 11 -26.72 1.24 13.21
N GLY A 12 -27.96 0.79 13.07
CA GLY A 12 -29.10 1.66 12.77
C GLY A 12 -28.90 2.43 11.46
N ALA A 13 -28.25 1.79 10.48
CA ALA A 13 -27.85 2.44 9.23
C ALA A 13 -29.08 3.03 8.51
N LYS A 14 -28.99 4.29 8.09
CA LYS A 14 -30.02 4.98 7.33
C LYS A 14 -29.70 5.03 5.85
N HIS A 15 -28.42 4.94 5.50
CA HIS A 15 -27.95 4.86 4.13
C HIS A 15 -26.73 3.93 4.06
N VAL A 16 -26.72 3.01 3.11
CA VAL A 16 -25.61 2.09 2.86
C VAL A 16 -25.04 2.37 1.48
N VAL A 17 -23.72 2.48 1.40
CA VAL A 17 -23.00 2.68 0.13
C VAL A 17 -22.03 1.51 -0.06
N SER A 18 -22.03 0.90 -1.24
CA SER A 18 -21.03 -0.11 -1.58
C SER A 18 -20.58 -0.03 -3.05
N GLY A 19 -19.42 -0.58 -3.36
CA GLY A 19 -19.01 -0.77 -4.74
C GLY A 19 -19.86 -1.81 -5.47
N TYR A 20 -19.89 -1.73 -6.78
CA TYR A 20 -20.65 -2.64 -7.66
C TYR A 20 -20.25 -4.13 -7.49
N ASP A 21 -19.01 -4.38 -7.11
CA ASP A 21 -18.40 -5.70 -6.93
C ASP A 21 -18.47 -6.22 -5.48
N PHE A 22 -19.11 -5.45 -4.60
CA PHE A 22 -19.24 -5.83 -3.19
C PHE A 22 -20.10 -7.06 -3.03
N VAL A 23 -19.56 -8.08 -2.38
CA VAL A 23 -20.25 -9.31 -2.05
C VAL A 23 -20.04 -9.67 -0.58
N PHE A 24 -21.08 -10.25 0.05
CA PHE A 24 -21.06 -10.54 1.48
C PHE A 24 -21.84 -11.82 1.83
N GLY A 25 -21.70 -12.23 3.07
CA GLY A 25 -22.43 -13.36 3.62
C GLY A 25 -21.87 -14.74 3.23
N HIS A 26 -22.61 -15.79 3.61
CA HIS A 26 -22.19 -17.16 3.36
C HIS A 26 -22.08 -17.44 1.85
N LYS A 27 -20.93 -18.01 1.44
CA LYS A 27 -20.59 -18.28 0.03
C LYS A 27 -20.71 -17.06 -0.89
N ARG A 28 -20.55 -15.83 -0.35
CA ARG A 28 -20.65 -14.57 -1.11
C ARG A 28 -22.00 -14.38 -1.81
N ALA A 29 -23.08 -14.89 -1.24
CA ALA A 29 -24.42 -14.85 -1.85
C ALA A 29 -25.09 -13.46 -1.78
N GLY A 30 -24.61 -12.55 -0.91
CA GLY A 30 -25.08 -11.17 -0.85
C GLY A 30 -24.36 -10.29 -1.86
N ASN A 31 -25.07 -9.36 -2.46
CA ASN A 31 -24.60 -8.42 -3.47
C ASN A 31 -25.37 -7.08 -3.39
N CYS A 32 -25.07 -6.14 -4.30
CA CYS A 32 -25.77 -4.84 -4.39
C CYS A 32 -27.27 -4.98 -4.57
N GLU A 33 -27.74 -5.93 -5.38
CA GLU A 33 -29.18 -6.17 -5.61
C GLU A 33 -29.90 -6.57 -4.34
N LEU A 34 -29.30 -7.48 -3.55
CA LEU A 34 -29.84 -7.89 -2.26
C LEU A 34 -29.88 -6.71 -1.26
N LEU A 35 -28.85 -5.84 -1.28
CA LEU A 35 -28.84 -4.64 -0.42
C LEU A 35 -29.92 -3.64 -0.82
N LEU A 36 -30.14 -3.42 -2.10
CA LEU A 36 -31.21 -2.56 -2.61
C LEU A 36 -32.59 -3.07 -2.18
N HIS A 37 -32.84 -4.37 -2.37
CA HIS A 37 -34.12 -4.99 -1.98
C HIS A 37 -34.32 -4.91 -0.47
N LYS A 38 -33.29 -5.24 0.31
CA LYS A 38 -33.37 -5.17 1.78
C LYS A 38 -33.51 -3.74 2.28
N GLY A 39 -32.91 -2.75 1.63
CA GLY A 39 -33.11 -1.35 1.98
C GLY A 39 -34.58 -0.92 1.88
N GLN A 40 -35.26 -1.35 0.82
CA GLN A 40 -36.70 -1.10 0.64
C GLN A 40 -37.56 -1.78 1.72
N GLU A 41 -37.21 -3.01 2.12
CA GLU A 41 -37.94 -3.74 3.16
C GLU A 41 -37.72 -3.19 4.57
N GLU A 42 -36.48 -2.82 4.90
CA GLU A 42 -36.02 -2.49 6.27
C GLU A 42 -35.88 -0.97 6.52
N GLY A 43 -36.13 -0.13 5.50
CA GLY A 43 -36.20 1.33 5.64
C GLY A 43 -34.84 2.01 5.69
N PHE A 44 -33.84 1.54 4.94
CA PHE A 44 -32.60 2.25 4.68
C PHE A 44 -32.37 2.48 3.18
N ASP A 45 -31.73 3.59 2.82
CA ASP A 45 -31.35 3.89 1.44
C ASP A 45 -30.09 3.11 1.03
N PHE A 46 -29.98 2.81 -0.26
CA PHE A 46 -28.81 2.13 -0.80
C PHE A 46 -28.26 2.81 -2.06
N THR A 47 -26.95 3.00 -2.11
CA THR A 47 -26.23 3.48 -3.30
C THR A 47 -25.17 2.45 -3.71
N CYS A 48 -25.30 1.94 -4.93
CA CYS A 48 -24.25 1.15 -5.58
C CYS A 48 -23.35 2.05 -6.40
N VAL A 49 -22.06 2.12 -6.05
CA VAL A 49 -21.06 2.91 -6.76
C VAL A 49 -20.53 2.07 -7.92
N SER A 50 -20.59 2.60 -9.14
CA SER A 50 -20.03 1.95 -10.32
C SER A 50 -18.51 1.89 -10.27
N ALA A 51 -17.92 1.03 -11.11
CA ALA A 51 -16.48 1.04 -11.31
C ALA A 51 -16.00 2.43 -11.74
N VAL A 52 -14.84 2.82 -11.23
CA VAL A 52 -14.11 3.98 -11.73
C VAL A 52 -13.09 3.47 -12.72
N ASP A 53 -13.08 4.02 -13.94
CA ASP A 53 -12.18 3.64 -15.01
C ASP A 53 -11.80 4.86 -15.87
N ASP A 54 -10.82 4.68 -16.75
CA ASP A 54 -10.42 5.67 -17.76
C ASP A 54 -10.98 5.37 -19.15
N GLY A 55 -11.98 4.47 -19.23
CA GLY A 55 -12.56 3.96 -20.49
C GLY A 55 -11.84 2.72 -21.05
N GLN A 56 -10.70 2.33 -20.50
CA GLN A 56 -9.93 1.15 -20.88
C GLN A 56 -9.62 0.22 -19.70
N THR A 57 -9.30 0.79 -18.56
CA THR A 57 -8.84 0.05 -17.38
C THR A 57 -9.65 0.42 -16.14
N VAL A 58 -10.24 -0.58 -15.51
CA VAL A 58 -10.93 -0.41 -14.21
C VAL A 58 -9.89 -0.22 -13.10
N TYR A 59 -10.01 0.87 -12.35
CA TYR A 59 -9.15 1.14 -11.21
C TYR A 59 -9.54 0.23 -10.06
N SER A 60 -8.67 -0.74 -9.75
CA SER A 60 -8.94 -1.74 -8.73
C SER A 60 -7.71 -2.01 -7.87
N SER A 61 -7.95 -2.33 -6.60
CA SER A 61 -6.86 -2.75 -5.70
C SER A 61 -6.16 -4.04 -6.17
N THR A 62 -6.84 -4.89 -6.93
CA THR A 62 -6.28 -6.09 -7.53
C THR A 62 -5.26 -5.72 -8.61
N GLY A 63 -5.62 -4.85 -9.56
CA GLY A 63 -4.71 -4.36 -10.60
C GLY A 63 -3.48 -3.68 -10.02
N ILE A 64 -3.65 -2.82 -9.00
CA ILE A 64 -2.53 -2.16 -8.31
C ILE A 64 -1.57 -3.20 -7.70
N ARG A 65 -2.10 -4.22 -7.02
CA ARG A 65 -1.28 -5.30 -6.43
C ARG A 65 -0.54 -6.12 -7.47
N GLU A 66 -1.16 -6.37 -8.61
CA GLU A 66 -0.54 -7.10 -9.72
C GLU A 66 0.62 -6.30 -10.33
N CYS A 67 0.43 -5.00 -10.58
CA CYS A 67 1.50 -4.11 -11.04
C CYS A 67 2.69 -4.09 -10.07
N LEU A 68 2.46 -3.93 -8.78
CA LEU A 68 3.54 -3.92 -7.78
C LEU A 68 4.27 -5.27 -7.68
N LYS A 69 3.56 -6.39 -7.77
CA LYS A 69 4.16 -7.73 -7.79
C LYS A 69 4.94 -8.01 -9.07
N ALA A 70 4.55 -7.40 -10.17
CA ALA A 70 5.26 -7.49 -11.45
C ALA A 70 6.50 -6.57 -11.52
N GLY A 71 6.71 -5.71 -10.53
CA GLY A 71 7.79 -4.72 -10.54
C GLY A 71 7.49 -3.51 -11.43
N ASP A 72 6.24 -3.13 -11.55
CA ASP A 72 5.81 -1.94 -12.29
C ASP A 72 5.12 -0.92 -11.37
N PRO A 73 5.88 -0.16 -10.56
CA PRO A 73 5.33 0.86 -9.69
C PRO A 73 4.73 2.03 -10.49
N ARG A 74 5.18 2.28 -11.73
CA ARG A 74 4.61 3.35 -12.57
C ARG A 74 3.17 3.03 -12.98
N ALA A 75 2.92 1.81 -13.47
CA ALA A 75 1.56 1.38 -13.76
C ALA A 75 0.68 1.35 -12.51
N ALA A 76 1.22 0.91 -11.37
CA ALA A 76 0.52 0.98 -10.09
C ALA A 76 0.15 2.41 -9.71
N ALA A 77 1.04 3.39 -9.92
CA ALA A 77 0.81 4.80 -9.63
C ALA A 77 -0.29 5.40 -10.51
N LEU A 78 -0.36 5.02 -11.80
CA LEU A 78 -1.44 5.44 -12.69
C LEU A 78 -2.81 4.97 -12.18
N LEU A 79 -2.93 3.71 -11.75
CA LEU A 79 -4.16 3.16 -11.20
C LEU A 79 -4.51 3.74 -9.82
N LEU A 80 -3.50 4.07 -9.02
CA LEU A 80 -3.67 4.58 -7.65
C LEU A 80 -3.90 6.10 -7.60
N GLY A 81 -3.53 6.83 -8.67
CA GLY A 81 -3.55 8.28 -8.73
C GLY A 81 -2.41 8.96 -7.95
N ARG A 82 -1.47 8.19 -7.42
CA ARG A 82 -0.27 8.64 -6.70
C ARG A 82 0.77 7.53 -6.64
N GLU A 83 2.01 7.85 -6.33
CA GLU A 83 3.02 6.84 -6.06
C GLU A 83 2.59 5.92 -4.91
N PHE A 84 2.97 4.65 -4.99
CA PHE A 84 2.77 3.71 -3.87
C PHE A 84 3.78 4.01 -2.79
N GLU A 85 3.29 4.32 -1.59
CA GLU A 85 4.12 4.68 -0.45
C GLU A 85 4.13 3.57 0.60
N ILE A 86 5.30 3.37 1.21
CA ILE A 86 5.55 2.52 2.36
C ILE A 86 6.01 3.43 3.48
N ASP A 87 5.37 3.34 4.63
CA ASP A 87 5.74 4.08 5.83
C ASP A 87 6.27 3.13 6.88
N GLY A 88 7.40 3.48 7.50
CA GLY A 88 8.00 2.65 8.52
C GLY A 88 9.04 3.39 9.35
N ARG A 89 9.35 2.80 10.51
CA ARG A 89 10.42 3.29 11.36
C ARG A 89 11.76 2.76 10.86
N VAL A 90 12.75 3.64 10.77
CA VAL A 90 14.12 3.26 10.38
C VAL A 90 14.78 2.50 11.53
N GLU A 91 15.17 1.27 11.24
CA GLU A 91 15.87 0.39 12.18
C GLU A 91 17.37 0.35 11.92
N ARG A 92 18.12 -0.01 12.97
CA ARG A 92 19.56 -0.22 12.83
C ARG A 92 19.81 -1.54 12.11
N GLY A 93 20.49 -1.46 10.95
CA GLY A 93 21.01 -2.60 10.24
C GLY A 93 22.49 -2.86 10.57
N ASP A 94 23.14 -3.71 9.76
CA ASP A 94 24.57 -4.08 9.92
C ASP A 94 25.54 -2.92 9.66
N ALA A 95 25.05 -1.72 9.31
CA ALA A 95 25.81 -0.50 9.02
C ALA A 95 26.90 -0.66 7.94
N ARG A 96 26.85 -1.72 7.12
CA ARG A 96 27.85 -1.99 6.07
C ARG A 96 27.94 -0.88 5.04
N GLY A 97 26.79 -0.29 4.64
CA GLY A 97 26.73 0.82 3.70
C GLY A 97 27.50 2.05 4.20
N ARG A 98 27.47 2.32 5.51
CA ARG A 98 28.17 3.47 6.12
C ARG A 98 29.70 3.38 5.96
N THR A 99 30.25 2.16 6.00
CA THR A 99 31.71 1.94 5.87
C THR A 99 32.23 2.17 4.46
N ILE A 100 31.36 2.13 3.45
CA ILE A 100 31.71 2.34 2.03
C ILE A 100 31.13 3.66 1.48
N GLY A 101 30.68 4.57 2.36
CA GLY A 101 30.19 5.90 1.96
C GLY A 101 28.75 5.94 1.45
N PHE A 102 27.97 4.85 1.59
CA PHE A 102 26.55 4.76 1.19
C PHE A 102 25.69 4.36 2.39
N PRO A 103 25.40 5.27 3.33
CA PRO A 103 24.55 4.97 4.46
C PRO A 103 23.15 4.56 3.97
N THR A 104 22.61 3.49 4.53
CA THR A 104 21.28 2.99 4.19
C THR A 104 20.35 3.00 5.39
N ALA A 105 19.11 3.42 5.17
CA ALA A 105 18.00 3.28 6.10
C ALA A 105 17.32 1.94 5.88
N ASN A 106 17.13 1.17 6.96
CA ASN A 106 16.48 -0.15 6.90
C ASN A 106 15.05 -0.03 7.39
N LEU A 107 14.08 -0.48 6.57
CA LEU A 107 12.66 -0.48 6.92
C LEU A 107 12.07 -1.86 6.69
N HIS A 108 11.28 -2.32 7.66
CA HIS A 108 10.45 -3.50 7.51
C HIS A 108 9.08 -3.13 6.95
N LEU A 109 8.57 -3.92 5.98
CA LEU A 109 7.27 -3.64 5.38
C LEU A 109 6.08 -3.88 6.32
N GLY A 110 6.23 -4.67 7.38
CA GLY A 110 5.11 -5.01 8.24
C GLY A 110 3.96 -5.64 7.44
N GLU A 111 2.79 -5.00 7.52
CA GLU A 111 1.55 -5.41 6.85
C GLU A 111 1.43 -4.87 5.39
N TYR A 112 2.37 -4.08 4.92
CA TYR A 112 2.32 -3.57 3.55
C TYR A 112 2.42 -4.67 2.50
N LEU A 113 1.82 -4.41 1.35
CA LEU A 113 1.98 -5.26 0.18
C LEU A 113 3.46 -5.39 -0.18
N ARG A 114 3.89 -6.60 -0.44
CA ARG A 114 5.26 -6.90 -0.88
C ARG A 114 5.35 -6.74 -2.39
N PRO A 115 6.09 -5.72 -2.89
CA PRO A 115 6.33 -5.56 -4.32
C PRO A 115 7.33 -6.61 -4.83
N ALA A 116 7.68 -6.59 -6.10
CA ALA A 116 8.73 -7.46 -6.64
C ALA A 116 10.08 -7.19 -5.96
N HIS A 117 10.88 -8.24 -5.73
CA HIS A 117 12.23 -8.08 -5.21
C HIS A 117 13.13 -7.41 -6.24
N GLY A 118 13.89 -6.40 -5.82
CA GLY A 118 14.78 -5.67 -6.73
C GLY A 118 15.18 -4.29 -6.23
N VAL A 119 15.79 -3.54 -7.12
CA VAL A 119 16.24 -2.17 -6.88
C VAL A 119 15.24 -1.20 -7.49
N TYR A 120 14.87 -0.20 -6.72
CA TYR A 120 13.90 0.84 -7.07
C TYR A 120 14.53 2.21 -7.04
N ALA A 121 14.13 3.09 -7.95
CA ALA A 121 14.20 4.53 -7.76
C ALA A 121 13.08 4.92 -6.78
N ILE A 122 13.43 5.72 -5.79
CA ILE A 122 12.51 6.11 -4.73
C ILE A 122 12.54 7.62 -4.47
N ARG A 123 11.50 8.11 -3.82
CA ARG A 123 11.56 9.35 -3.04
C ARG A 123 11.29 9.03 -1.58
N ALA A 124 12.12 9.55 -0.71
CA ALA A 124 12.00 9.36 0.73
C ALA A 124 11.52 10.64 1.38
N GLY A 125 10.38 10.57 2.09
CA GLY A 125 9.77 11.70 2.77
C GLY A 125 10.04 11.64 4.28
N ILE A 126 10.53 12.73 4.81
CA ILE A 126 10.75 12.95 6.24
C ILE A 126 9.79 14.04 6.69
N ASP A 127 8.95 13.73 7.68
CA ASP A 127 7.99 14.70 8.21
C ASP A 127 8.66 15.59 9.27
N GLU A 128 8.78 16.88 8.96
CA GLU A 128 9.39 17.89 9.81
C GLU A 128 8.42 19.08 10.02
N ALA A 129 8.12 19.41 11.27
CA ALA A 129 7.36 20.60 11.63
C ALA A 129 6.05 20.85 10.83
N GLY A 130 5.35 19.76 10.45
CA GLY A 130 4.06 19.83 9.72
C GLY A 130 4.18 19.87 8.20
N ALA A 131 5.38 19.71 7.66
CA ALA A 131 5.63 19.53 6.22
C ALA A 131 6.46 18.28 5.97
N THR A 132 6.29 17.65 4.80
CA THR A 132 7.13 16.53 4.36
C THR A 132 8.25 17.07 3.46
N ARG A 133 9.49 16.83 3.86
CA ARG A 133 10.65 17.06 3.00
C ARG A 133 11.02 15.79 2.24
N TRP A 134 11.11 15.89 0.92
CA TRP A 134 11.38 14.76 0.04
C TRP A 134 12.82 14.76 -0.46
N TYR A 135 13.42 13.57 -0.49
CA TYR A 135 14.76 13.31 -1.00
C TYR A 135 14.69 12.21 -2.05
N ASP A 136 15.38 12.37 -3.15
CA ASP A 136 15.54 11.31 -4.13
C ASP A 136 16.52 10.25 -3.63
N GLY A 137 16.36 9.02 -4.09
CA GLY A 137 17.21 7.93 -3.67
C GLY A 137 17.00 6.64 -4.43
N VAL A 138 17.65 5.60 -3.96
CA VAL A 138 17.46 4.23 -4.42
C VAL A 138 17.19 3.33 -3.24
N ALA A 139 16.41 2.27 -3.46
CA ALA A 139 16.21 1.25 -2.44
C ALA A 139 16.37 -0.15 -3.01
N ASN A 140 16.98 -1.03 -2.26
CA ASN A 140 16.96 -2.46 -2.51
C ASN A 140 15.87 -3.09 -1.65
N TYR A 141 14.94 -3.79 -2.28
CA TYR A 141 13.96 -4.63 -1.61
C TYR A 141 14.30 -6.10 -1.85
N GLY A 142 14.68 -6.80 -0.80
CA GLY A 142 15.12 -8.17 -0.92
C GLY A 142 15.10 -8.95 0.38
N SER A 143 15.40 -10.25 0.29
CA SER A 143 15.49 -11.12 1.44
C SER A 143 16.92 -11.16 1.96
N ARG A 144 17.11 -10.87 3.27
CA ARG A 144 18.36 -11.20 3.94
C ARG A 144 18.35 -12.67 4.36
N PRO A 145 19.37 -13.47 3.99
CA PRO A 145 19.57 -14.78 4.59
C PRO A 145 20.15 -14.59 6.01
N THR A 146 19.30 -14.41 7.00
CA THR A 146 19.66 -14.54 8.41
C THR A 146 19.32 -15.95 8.89
N PHE A 147 20.10 -16.49 9.82
CA PHE A 147 20.10 -17.89 10.24
C PHE A 147 18.74 -18.44 10.74
N ASP A 148 17.73 -17.59 11.02
CA ASP A 148 16.43 -18.01 11.56
C ASP A 148 15.16 -17.45 10.91
N LYS A 149 15.22 -16.41 10.05
CA LYS A 149 14.06 -15.87 9.32
C LYS A 149 14.49 -15.26 8.01
N LYS A 150 13.72 -15.52 6.94
CA LYS A 150 13.79 -14.74 5.69
C LYS A 150 13.09 -13.40 5.94
N ASP A 151 13.74 -12.50 6.63
CA ASP A 151 13.23 -11.12 6.77
C ASP A 151 13.46 -10.38 5.46
N THR A 152 12.37 -9.87 4.90
CA THR A 152 12.42 -9.01 3.72
C THR A 152 12.50 -7.57 4.20
N ILE A 153 13.47 -6.83 3.71
CA ILE A 153 13.76 -5.47 4.17
C ILE A 153 13.90 -4.53 2.98
N PHE A 154 13.48 -3.29 3.16
CA PHE A 154 13.86 -2.16 2.32
C PHE A 154 15.14 -1.53 2.87
N GLU A 155 16.19 -1.50 2.05
CA GLU A 155 17.42 -0.77 2.32
C GLU A 155 17.46 0.46 1.42
N ALA A 156 17.07 1.62 1.95
CA ALA A 156 16.99 2.86 1.22
C ALA A 156 18.26 3.70 1.42
N HIS A 157 18.83 4.20 0.32
CA HIS A 157 19.90 5.19 0.30
C HIS A 157 19.36 6.49 -0.29
N LEU A 158 19.42 7.57 0.50
CA LEU A 158 18.96 8.89 0.12
C LEU A 158 20.13 9.67 -0.45
N PHE A 159 19.91 10.37 -1.55
CA PHE A 159 20.90 11.25 -2.15
C PHE A 159 20.93 12.59 -1.41
N ASP A 160 22.10 13.19 -1.31
CA ASP A 160 22.33 14.51 -0.69
C ASP A 160 21.75 14.62 0.74
N PHE A 161 21.84 13.51 1.50
CA PHE A 161 21.36 13.42 2.87
C PHE A 161 22.42 12.84 3.80
N ASP A 162 22.81 13.61 4.82
CA ASP A 162 23.90 13.25 5.73
C ASP A 162 23.46 13.11 7.20
N ASP A 163 22.17 13.37 7.51
CA ASP A 163 21.67 13.30 8.87
C ASP A 163 21.34 11.87 9.34
N ASP A 164 21.14 11.68 10.64
CA ASP A 164 20.80 10.41 11.24
C ASP A 164 19.27 10.15 11.19
N LEU A 165 18.87 9.06 10.56
CA LEU A 165 17.48 8.64 10.41
C LEU A 165 17.05 7.57 11.42
N TYR A 166 17.94 7.03 12.24
CA TYR A 166 17.58 5.94 13.14
C TYR A 166 16.45 6.29 14.11
N GLY A 167 15.45 5.43 14.13
CA GLY A 167 14.25 5.61 14.96
C GLY A 167 13.24 6.63 14.45
N GLN A 168 13.57 7.37 13.37
CA GLN A 168 12.62 8.26 12.71
C GLN A 168 11.65 7.48 11.81
N HIS A 169 10.48 8.05 11.54
CA HIS A 169 9.57 7.57 10.52
C HIS A 169 10.01 8.07 9.16
N LEU A 170 10.05 7.17 8.18
CA LEU A 170 10.41 7.46 6.81
C LEU A 170 9.31 6.95 5.89
N ARG A 171 8.83 7.79 4.98
CA ARG A 171 7.91 7.43 3.92
C ARG A 171 8.71 7.17 2.65
N ILE A 172 8.55 6.00 2.02
CA ILE A 172 9.23 5.64 0.77
C ILE A 172 8.20 5.51 -0.33
N ALA A 173 8.24 6.42 -1.29
CA ALA A 173 7.45 6.37 -2.51
C ALA A 173 8.24 5.61 -3.59
N LEU A 174 7.64 4.57 -4.17
CA LEU A 174 8.23 3.79 -5.26
C LEU A 174 7.98 4.50 -6.58
N VAL A 175 9.05 5.01 -7.21
CA VAL A 175 8.99 5.76 -8.47
C VAL A 175 9.14 4.85 -9.67
N ASP A 176 10.17 3.99 -9.66
CA ASP A 176 10.48 3.10 -10.78
C ASP A 176 11.21 1.83 -10.33
N PHE A 177 11.08 0.76 -11.11
CA PHE A 177 11.80 -0.49 -10.91
C PHE A 177 13.02 -0.52 -11.83
N LEU A 178 14.21 -0.50 -11.23
CA LEU A 178 15.46 -0.39 -11.99
C LEU A 178 16.00 -1.73 -12.47
N ARG A 179 15.96 -2.75 -11.62
CA ARG A 179 16.42 -4.10 -11.93
C ARG A 179 16.01 -5.11 -10.85
N PRO A 180 15.93 -6.41 -11.17
CA PRO A 180 15.79 -7.47 -10.18
C PRO A 180 16.95 -7.52 -9.18
N GLU A 181 16.70 -8.10 -8.00
CA GLU A 181 17.74 -8.49 -7.06
C GLU A 181 18.66 -9.54 -7.73
N LYS A 182 19.96 -9.43 -7.49
CA LYS A 182 20.97 -10.39 -8.03
C LYS A 182 21.28 -11.47 -7.02
#